data_4de978e68d5dc5f6a2792eff49a87a77
#
_entry.id   4de978e68d5dc5f6a2792eff49a87a77
#
_cell.length_a   1.000
_cell.length_b   1.000
_cell.length_c   1.000
_cell.angle_alpha   90.00
_cell.angle_beta   90.00
_cell.angle_gamma   90.00
#
_symmetry.space_group_name_H-M   'P 1'
#
loop_
_entity.id
_entity.type
_entity.pdbx_description
1 polymer ?
#
loop_
_entity_poly.entity_id
_entity_poly.type
_entity_poly.pdbx_seq_one_letter_code
_entity_poly.pdbx_strand_id
1 'polypeptide(L)'
;MRVLVTGSSGHLGEALVRRLLDLRYEVIGIDQMVGTFTTHNGSITDTDFVLKCMKEVSVVFHAATLHKPHVVTHSVQQFIDTNITGTLRLLEAAVAAGVKRFVFTSTTSVFGDAMEPAPGGPAVWVTPALAPMPKNIYGITKVAAEDLCRLFYRKQGLPCVVLRTSRFFPEMDDDRRKREAYDDMNLKVNELLFGRVDLADVVTAHLLAAENAVAIGFDRYVISATTPFSREDMQALQHDAPAVIRRYFPGFEKLYDRLKWKMQPVMDRVYDNTKARKELGWKPEYDFGRALEALENNQDVFSPLARQVGSKGYHSTVFTEGPYPVEK
;
A
#
# COMPACT_ATOMS: atom_id res chain seq x y z
N MET A 1 -10.36 -21.17 10.89
CA MET A 1 -10.71 -20.61 9.57
C MET A 1 -9.44 -20.59 8.73
N ARG A 2 -9.51 -21.16 7.51
CA ARG A 2 -8.36 -21.23 6.59
C ARG A 2 -8.32 -19.99 5.70
N VAL A 3 -7.14 -19.39 5.58
CA VAL A 3 -6.91 -18.11 4.90
C VAL A 3 -5.79 -18.26 3.89
N LEU A 4 -5.95 -17.73 2.68
CA LEU A 4 -4.91 -17.67 1.66
C LEU A 4 -4.29 -16.26 1.61
N VAL A 5 -2.97 -16.18 1.67
CA VAL A 5 -2.20 -14.95 1.45
C VAL A 5 -1.30 -15.15 0.22
N THR A 6 -1.50 -14.38 -0.83
CA THR A 6 -0.61 -14.39 -1.99
C THR A 6 0.49 -13.34 -1.83
N GLY A 7 1.67 -13.58 -2.39
CA GLY A 7 2.81 -12.68 -2.20
C GLY A 7 3.43 -12.80 -0.79
N SER A 8 3.39 -14.00 -0.20
CA SER A 8 3.78 -14.27 1.19
C SER A 8 5.26 -14.05 1.51
N SER A 9 6.13 -13.95 0.51
CA SER A 9 7.54 -13.56 0.68
C SER A 9 7.79 -12.06 0.57
N GLY A 10 6.78 -11.28 0.13
CA GLY A 10 6.85 -9.82 0.06
C GLY A 10 6.59 -9.15 1.41
N HIS A 11 6.81 -7.83 1.50
CA HIS A 11 6.63 -7.06 2.74
C HIS A 11 5.23 -7.23 3.36
N LEU A 12 4.18 -6.94 2.61
CA LEU A 12 2.82 -7.03 3.12
C LEU A 12 2.36 -8.47 3.30
N GLY A 13 2.72 -9.36 2.38
CA GLY A 13 2.33 -10.77 2.48
C GLY A 13 2.91 -11.43 3.72
N GLU A 14 4.20 -11.23 4.02
CA GLU A 14 4.81 -11.72 5.25
C GLU A 14 4.17 -11.10 6.49
N ALA A 15 3.94 -9.79 6.49
CA ALA A 15 3.31 -9.10 7.61
C ALA A 15 1.90 -9.64 7.92
N LEU A 16 1.10 -9.91 6.87
CA LEU A 16 -0.22 -10.51 6.98
C LEU A 16 -0.13 -11.94 7.54
N VAL A 17 0.78 -12.78 7.01
CA VAL A 17 0.94 -14.15 7.49
C VAL A 17 1.33 -14.17 8.97
N ARG A 18 2.33 -13.37 9.39
CA ARG A 18 2.73 -13.23 10.80
C ARG A 18 1.52 -12.90 11.68
N ARG A 19 0.79 -11.85 11.33
CA ARG A 19 -0.35 -11.39 12.13
C ARG A 19 -1.49 -12.40 12.16
N LEU A 20 -1.79 -13.07 11.06
CA LEU A 20 -2.82 -14.11 10.99
C LEU A 20 -2.45 -15.35 11.82
N LEU A 21 -1.18 -15.74 11.84
CA LEU A 21 -0.68 -16.82 12.71
C LEU A 21 -0.81 -16.45 14.19
N ASP A 22 -0.47 -15.22 14.58
CA ASP A 22 -0.68 -14.73 15.96
C ASP A 22 -2.16 -14.80 16.37
N LEU A 23 -3.07 -14.54 15.42
CA LEU A 23 -4.52 -14.64 15.60
C LEU A 23 -5.06 -16.09 15.50
N ARG A 24 -4.17 -17.09 15.39
CA ARG A 24 -4.51 -18.52 15.33
C ARG A 24 -5.33 -18.93 14.10
N TYR A 25 -5.16 -18.24 12.97
CA TYR A 25 -5.70 -18.71 11.69
C TYR A 25 -4.82 -19.82 11.11
N GLU A 26 -5.44 -20.69 10.33
CA GLU A 26 -4.72 -21.61 9.44
C GLU A 26 -4.37 -20.86 8.15
N VAL A 27 -3.08 -20.57 7.94
CA VAL A 27 -2.62 -19.70 6.85
C VAL A 27 -1.92 -20.49 5.77
N ILE A 28 -2.38 -20.32 4.54
CA ILE A 28 -1.69 -20.75 3.32
C ILE A 28 -1.01 -19.53 2.73
N GLY A 29 0.31 -19.47 2.79
CA GLY A 29 1.13 -18.47 2.12
C GLY A 29 1.61 -18.97 0.76
N ILE A 30 1.31 -18.27 -0.32
CA ILE A 30 1.81 -18.62 -1.66
C ILE A 30 2.66 -17.51 -2.27
N ASP A 31 3.76 -17.90 -2.90
CA ASP A 31 4.67 -16.99 -3.60
C ASP A 31 5.51 -17.76 -4.64
N GLN A 32 6.04 -17.06 -5.63
CA GLN A 32 7.04 -17.61 -6.54
C GLN A 32 8.42 -17.73 -5.86
N MET A 33 8.67 -16.89 -4.85
CA MET A 33 9.90 -16.92 -4.08
C MET A 33 9.75 -17.79 -2.83
N VAL A 34 10.79 -18.55 -2.51
CA VAL A 34 10.86 -19.30 -1.26
C VAL A 34 11.06 -18.33 -0.10
N GLY A 35 10.31 -18.50 0.97
CA GLY A 35 10.41 -17.67 2.17
C GLY A 35 9.87 -18.42 3.39
N THR A 36 10.22 -17.94 4.58
CA THR A 36 9.81 -18.55 5.86
C THR A 36 8.30 -18.68 6.00
N PHE A 37 7.53 -17.76 5.39
CA PHE A 37 6.08 -17.70 5.47
C PHE A 37 5.37 -18.16 4.20
N THR A 38 6.12 -18.73 3.24
CA THR A 38 5.59 -19.35 2.02
C THR A 38 5.44 -20.83 2.23
N THR A 39 4.20 -21.31 2.34
CA THR A 39 3.89 -22.74 2.53
C THR A 39 3.85 -23.51 1.20
N HIS A 40 3.50 -22.82 0.10
CA HIS A 40 3.45 -23.38 -1.24
C HIS A 40 4.12 -22.44 -2.24
N ASN A 41 5.14 -22.95 -2.92
CA ASN A 41 5.90 -22.18 -3.90
C ASN A 41 5.32 -22.40 -5.30
N GLY A 42 4.92 -21.31 -5.96
CA GLY A 42 4.33 -21.37 -7.30
C GLY A 42 3.75 -20.04 -7.75
N SER A 43 3.30 -20.00 -8.98
CA SER A 43 2.75 -18.80 -9.63
C SER A 43 1.24 -18.70 -9.49
N ILE A 44 0.72 -17.49 -9.24
CA ILE A 44 -0.71 -17.19 -9.30
C ILE A 44 -1.28 -17.28 -10.72
N THR A 45 -0.44 -17.38 -11.76
CA THR A 45 -0.86 -17.60 -13.16
C THR A 45 -1.08 -19.07 -13.48
N ASP A 46 -0.59 -20.00 -12.64
CA ASP A 46 -0.81 -21.43 -12.78
C ASP A 46 -2.16 -21.80 -12.18
N THR A 47 -3.09 -22.18 -13.04
CA THR A 47 -4.47 -22.49 -12.68
C THR A 47 -4.57 -23.69 -11.72
N ASP A 48 -3.82 -24.76 -12.00
CA ASP A 48 -3.88 -25.99 -11.19
C ASP A 48 -3.27 -25.76 -9.80
N PHE A 49 -2.18 -25.02 -9.75
CA PHE A 49 -1.55 -24.61 -8.50
C PHE A 49 -2.52 -23.77 -7.64
N VAL A 50 -3.14 -22.76 -8.25
CA VAL A 50 -4.10 -21.86 -7.56
C VAL A 50 -5.31 -22.65 -7.05
N LEU A 51 -5.90 -23.52 -7.87
CA LEU A 51 -7.05 -24.37 -7.47
C LEU A 51 -6.68 -25.31 -6.31
N LYS A 52 -5.47 -25.89 -6.32
CA LYS A 52 -4.98 -26.73 -5.22
C LYS A 52 -4.87 -25.93 -3.90
N CYS A 53 -4.30 -24.73 -3.96
CA CYS A 53 -4.13 -23.88 -2.78
C CYS A 53 -5.44 -23.25 -2.26
N MET A 54 -6.47 -23.15 -3.12
CA MET A 54 -7.76 -22.56 -2.77
C MET A 54 -8.70 -23.49 -2.00
N LYS A 55 -8.36 -24.77 -1.82
CA LYS A 55 -9.22 -25.75 -1.14
C LYS A 55 -9.50 -25.36 0.31
N GLU A 56 -10.80 -25.32 0.67
CA GLU A 56 -11.30 -24.97 2.00
C GLU A 56 -10.92 -23.56 2.48
N VAL A 57 -10.47 -22.67 1.60
CA VAL A 57 -10.16 -21.29 1.92
C VAL A 57 -11.45 -20.49 2.10
N SER A 58 -11.53 -19.75 3.19
CA SER A 58 -12.68 -18.88 3.51
C SER A 58 -12.40 -17.42 3.16
N VAL A 59 -11.14 -16.99 3.21
CA VAL A 59 -10.70 -15.60 2.98
C VAL A 59 -9.44 -15.60 2.14
N VAL A 60 -9.39 -14.72 1.15
CA VAL A 60 -8.19 -14.45 0.34
C VAL A 60 -7.67 -13.04 0.61
N PHE A 61 -6.40 -12.91 0.95
CA PHE A 61 -5.65 -11.66 0.91
C PHE A 61 -4.70 -11.70 -0.29
N HIS A 62 -5.03 -10.92 -1.32
CA HIS A 62 -4.26 -10.92 -2.56
C HIS A 62 -3.29 -9.75 -2.60
N ALA A 63 -2.01 -10.01 -2.25
CA ALA A 63 -0.92 -9.04 -2.26
C ALA A 63 0.16 -9.32 -3.34
N ALA A 64 0.16 -10.51 -3.96
CA ALA A 64 1.08 -10.84 -5.06
C ALA A 64 0.90 -9.89 -6.24
N THR A 65 1.99 -9.29 -6.72
CA THR A 65 1.96 -8.32 -7.82
C THR A 65 3.37 -8.03 -8.34
N LEU A 66 3.52 -7.77 -9.62
CA LEU A 66 4.61 -6.93 -10.10
C LEU A 66 4.22 -5.48 -9.80
N HIS A 67 5.13 -4.68 -9.23
CA HIS A 67 4.84 -3.32 -8.79
C HIS A 67 5.89 -2.32 -9.29
N LYS A 68 5.82 -1.04 -8.88
CA LYS A 68 6.64 0.04 -9.43
C LYS A 68 8.13 -0.30 -9.63
N PRO A 69 8.85 -0.96 -8.69
CA PRO A 69 10.24 -1.36 -8.88
C PRO A 69 10.52 -2.27 -10.08
N HIS A 70 9.51 -2.97 -10.59
CA HIS A 70 9.65 -3.90 -11.70
C HIS A 70 9.41 -3.25 -13.09
N VAL A 71 8.90 -2.01 -13.15
CA VAL A 71 8.46 -1.38 -14.40
C VAL A 71 9.57 -1.33 -15.47
N VAL A 72 10.82 -1.08 -15.07
CA VAL A 72 11.95 -1.01 -16.01
C VAL A 72 12.56 -2.37 -16.31
N THR A 73 12.38 -3.36 -15.43
CA THR A 73 13.06 -4.67 -15.50
C THR A 73 12.18 -5.79 -16.06
N HIS A 74 10.88 -5.60 -16.11
CA HIS A 74 9.92 -6.60 -16.60
C HIS A 74 9.14 -6.06 -17.80
N SER A 75 8.79 -6.97 -18.70
CA SER A 75 8.00 -6.61 -19.88
C SER A 75 6.55 -6.24 -19.51
N VAL A 76 5.91 -5.46 -20.37
CA VAL A 76 4.47 -5.15 -20.28
C VAL A 76 3.63 -6.42 -20.18
N GLN A 77 3.99 -7.47 -20.94
CA GLN A 77 3.28 -8.75 -20.93
C GLN A 77 3.38 -9.43 -19.55
N GLN A 78 4.55 -9.44 -18.89
CA GLN A 78 4.70 -10.00 -17.55
C GLN A 78 3.83 -9.28 -16.51
N PHE A 79 3.66 -7.95 -16.64
CA PHE A 79 2.70 -7.20 -15.81
C PHE A 79 1.26 -7.62 -16.06
N ILE A 80 0.86 -7.80 -17.32
CA ILE A 80 -0.48 -8.28 -17.68
C ILE A 80 -0.70 -9.69 -17.11
N ASP A 81 0.25 -10.60 -17.36
CA ASP A 81 0.15 -12.00 -16.92
C ASP A 81 0.05 -12.10 -15.40
N THR A 82 0.91 -11.39 -14.67
CA THR A 82 0.91 -11.47 -13.22
C THR A 82 -0.27 -10.72 -12.60
N ASN A 83 -0.45 -9.44 -12.96
CA ASN A 83 -1.36 -8.58 -12.23
C ASN A 83 -2.82 -8.71 -12.69
N ILE A 84 -3.07 -9.02 -13.98
CA ILE A 84 -4.43 -9.18 -14.52
C ILE A 84 -4.79 -10.65 -14.57
N THR A 85 -4.05 -11.48 -15.34
CA THR A 85 -4.37 -12.90 -15.51
C THR A 85 -4.26 -13.64 -14.18
N GLY A 86 -3.22 -13.40 -13.37
CA GLY A 86 -3.08 -13.99 -12.04
C GLY A 86 -4.23 -13.63 -11.11
N THR A 87 -4.66 -12.34 -11.10
CA THR A 87 -5.84 -11.92 -10.32
C THR A 87 -7.11 -12.59 -10.81
N LEU A 88 -7.31 -12.71 -12.13
CA LEU A 88 -8.45 -13.43 -12.72
C LEU A 88 -8.49 -14.87 -12.24
N ARG A 89 -7.37 -15.62 -12.32
CA ARG A 89 -7.29 -17.02 -11.86
C ARG A 89 -7.63 -17.17 -10.38
N LEU A 90 -7.15 -16.26 -9.54
CA LEU A 90 -7.49 -16.25 -8.11
C LEU A 90 -8.98 -16.00 -7.86
N LEU A 91 -9.60 -15.08 -8.60
CA LEU A 91 -11.04 -14.79 -8.49
C LEU A 91 -11.89 -15.96 -8.95
N GLU A 92 -11.55 -16.59 -10.09
CA GLU A 92 -12.21 -17.81 -10.62
C GLU A 92 -12.13 -18.95 -9.60
N ALA A 93 -10.93 -19.22 -9.08
CA ALA A 93 -10.72 -20.26 -8.08
C ALA A 93 -11.44 -19.96 -6.76
N ALA A 94 -11.49 -18.69 -6.34
CA ALA A 94 -12.20 -18.27 -5.15
C ALA A 94 -13.71 -18.52 -5.26
N VAL A 95 -14.31 -18.22 -6.41
CA VAL A 95 -15.73 -18.54 -6.68
C VAL A 95 -15.95 -20.05 -6.69
N ALA A 96 -15.11 -20.81 -7.39
CA ALA A 96 -15.23 -22.28 -7.48
C ALA A 96 -15.10 -22.97 -6.11
N ALA A 97 -14.24 -22.44 -5.21
CA ALA A 97 -14.04 -22.95 -3.86
C ALA A 97 -15.05 -22.41 -2.84
N GLY A 98 -15.93 -21.49 -3.22
CA GLY A 98 -16.92 -20.89 -2.34
C GLY A 98 -16.32 -19.95 -1.27
N VAL A 99 -15.20 -19.29 -1.58
CA VAL A 99 -14.58 -18.26 -0.75
C VAL A 99 -15.60 -17.18 -0.38
N LYS A 100 -15.57 -16.72 0.86
CA LYS A 100 -16.55 -15.76 1.38
C LYS A 100 -16.10 -14.31 1.32
N ARG A 101 -14.79 -14.06 1.25
CA ARG A 101 -14.21 -12.72 1.33
C ARG A 101 -12.92 -12.66 0.52
N PHE A 102 -12.80 -11.63 -0.30
CA PHE A 102 -11.61 -11.36 -1.09
C PHE A 102 -11.11 -9.92 -0.82
N VAL A 103 -9.90 -9.77 -0.31
CA VAL A 103 -9.28 -8.47 -0.08
C VAL A 103 -8.17 -8.29 -1.09
N PHE A 104 -8.31 -7.28 -1.94
CA PHE A 104 -7.36 -6.96 -2.99
C PHE A 104 -6.46 -5.78 -2.59
N THR A 105 -5.16 -6.03 -2.50
CA THR A 105 -4.18 -4.97 -2.30
C THR A 105 -3.95 -4.23 -3.61
N SER A 106 -4.49 -3.03 -3.72
CA SER A 106 -4.22 -2.09 -4.80
C SER A 106 -3.22 -1.03 -4.34
N THR A 107 -3.11 0.05 -5.06
CA THR A 107 -2.09 1.09 -4.87
C THR A 107 -2.63 2.47 -5.17
N THR A 108 -2.07 3.51 -4.55
CA THR A 108 -2.34 4.91 -4.96
C THR A 108 -1.73 5.25 -6.32
N SER A 109 -0.85 4.41 -6.88
CA SER A 109 -0.33 4.57 -8.25
C SER A 109 -1.42 4.50 -9.34
N VAL A 110 -2.61 3.97 -9.03
CA VAL A 110 -3.77 3.99 -9.94
C VAL A 110 -4.21 5.42 -10.27
N PHE A 111 -3.96 6.38 -9.38
CA PHE A 111 -4.35 7.77 -9.60
C PHE A 111 -3.42 8.50 -10.59
N GLY A 112 -2.12 8.15 -10.62
CA GLY A 112 -1.16 8.68 -11.59
C GLY A 112 -1.21 10.20 -11.76
N ASP A 113 -1.47 10.68 -12.98
CA ASP A 113 -1.52 12.11 -13.32
C ASP A 113 -2.67 12.87 -12.64
N ALA A 114 -3.73 12.18 -12.23
CA ALA A 114 -4.80 12.82 -11.47
C ALA A 114 -4.34 13.37 -10.10
N MET A 115 -3.16 13.00 -9.63
CA MET A 115 -2.56 13.52 -8.40
C MET A 115 -1.66 14.75 -8.63
N GLU A 116 -1.50 15.19 -9.87
CA GLU A 116 -0.71 16.38 -10.18
C GLU A 116 -1.61 17.61 -10.14
N PRO A 117 -1.25 18.64 -9.36
CA PRO A 117 -1.99 19.89 -9.37
C PRO A 117 -1.91 20.57 -10.76
N ALA A 118 -2.99 21.22 -11.14
CA ALA A 118 -2.92 22.13 -12.29
C ALA A 118 -1.88 23.25 -12.01
N PRO A 119 -1.24 23.82 -13.02
CA PRO A 119 -0.28 24.93 -12.82
C PRO A 119 -0.91 26.06 -12.02
N GLY A 120 -0.31 26.41 -10.86
CA GLY A 120 -0.83 27.42 -9.93
C GLY A 120 -2.07 27.01 -9.13
N GLY A 121 -2.54 25.78 -9.32
CA GLY A 121 -3.68 25.24 -8.58
C GLY A 121 -3.32 24.75 -7.18
N PRO A 122 -4.34 24.39 -6.36
CA PRO A 122 -4.14 23.83 -5.04
C PRO A 122 -3.59 22.40 -5.11
N ALA A 123 -2.98 21.93 -4.03
CA ALA A 123 -2.66 20.52 -3.85
C ALA A 123 -3.89 19.63 -4.04
N VAL A 124 -3.69 18.41 -4.56
CA VAL A 124 -4.80 17.51 -4.85
C VAL A 124 -5.24 16.77 -3.58
N TRP A 125 -6.53 16.88 -3.24
CA TRP A 125 -7.14 16.09 -2.17
C TRP A 125 -7.58 14.74 -2.72
N VAL A 126 -6.76 13.71 -2.47
CA VAL A 126 -6.93 12.39 -3.07
C VAL A 126 -7.90 11.54 -2.24
N THR A 127 -9.05 11.24 -2.82
CA THR A 127 -10.06 10.34 -2.25
C THR A 127 -10.22 9.08 -3.12
N PRO A 128 -10.90 8.03 -2.63
CA PRO A 128 -11.22 6.87 -3.46
C PRO A 128 -12.05 7.19 -4.72
N ALA A 129 -12.77 8.31 -4.73
CA ALA A 129 -13.59 8.76 -5.85
C ALA A 129 -12.80 9.48 -6.96
N LEU A 130 -11.54 9.85 -6.72
CA LEU A 130 -10.68 10.44 -7.75
C LEU A 130 -10.53 9.45 -8.92
N ALA A 131 -10.79 9.92 -10.13
CA ALA A 131 -10.71 9.09 -11.33
C ALA A 131 -9.26 8.61 -11.57
N PRO A 132 -9.05 7.30 -11.82
CA PRO A 132 -7.72 6.79 -12.14
C PRO A 132 -7.18 7.37 -13.45
N MET A 133 -5.90 7.82 -13.42
CA MET A 133 -5.13 8.24 -14.58
C MET A 133 -3.68 7.69 -14.48
N PRO A 134 -3.50 6.36 -14.53
CA PRO A 134 -2.22 5.73 -14.23
C PRO A 134 -1.12 6.12 -15.23
N LYS A 135 0.10 6.36 -14.72
CA LYS A 135 1.25 6.80 -15.52
C LYS A 135 2.00 5.68 -16.23
N ASN A 136 1.88 4.45 -15.76
CA ASN A 136 2.68 3.31 -16.23
C ASN A 136 1.90 2.00 -16.16
N ILE A 137 2.51 0.94 -16.71
CA ILE A 137 1.89 -0.40 -16.78
C ILE A 137 1.47 -0.95 -15.41
N TYR A 138 2.20 -0.62 -14.34
CA TYR A 138 1.81 -1.05 -12.99
C TYR A 138 0.44 -0.48 -12.60
N GLY A 139 0.27 0.84 -12.69
CA GLY A 139 -1.00 1.48 -12.39
C GLY A 139 -2.14 0.99 -13.28
N ILE A 140 -1.90 0.84 -14.60
CA ILE A 140 -2.88 0.33 -15.56
C ILE A 140 -3.36 -1.07 -15.17
N THR A 141 -2.44 -2.00 -14.89
CA THR A 141 -2.80 -3.37 -14.53
C THR A 141 -3.51 -3.47 -13.19
N LYS A 142 -3.19 -2.58 -12.23
CA LYS A 142 -3.92 -2.53 -10.95
C LYS A 142 -5.34 -2.01 -11.12
N VAL A 143 -5.60 -1.01 -11.98
CA VAL A 143 -6.96 -0.55 -12.32
C VAL A 143 -7.77 -1.68 -12.95
N ALA A 144 -7.21 -2.39 -13.93
CA ALA A 144 -7.86 -3.52 -14.56
C ALA A 144 -8.22 -4.63 -13.54
N ALA A 145 -7.31 -4.94 -12.62
CA ALA A 145 -7.56 -5.92 -11.56
C ALA A 145 -8.64 -5.47 -10.55
N GLU A 146 -8.71 -4.17 -10.22
CA GLU A 146 -9.82 -3.61 -9.42
C GLU A 146 -11.17 -3.81 -10.12
N ASP A 147 -11.22 -3.62 -11.44
CA ASP A 147 -12.44 -3.79 -12.22
C ASP A 147 -12.84 -5.27 -12.35
N LEU A 148 -11.87 -6.20 -12.40
CA LEU A 148 -12.15 -7.64 -12.26
C LEU A 148 -12.80 -7.94 -10.90
N CYS A 149 -12.27 -7.45 -9.79
CA CYS A 149 -12.88 -7.61 -8.48
C CYS A 149 -14.34 -7.12 -8.46
N ARG A 150 -14.61 -5.94 -9.03
CA ARG A 150 -15.98 -5.39 -9.16
C ARG A 150 -16.89 -6.29 -10.01
N LEU A 151 -16.36 -6.82 -11.13
CA LEU A 151 -17.09 -7.72 -12.01
C LEU A 151 -17.49 -9.00 -11.26
N PHE A 152 -16.56 -9.64 -10.55
CA PHE A 152 -16.82 -10.87 -9.80
C PHE A 152 -17.81 -10.67 -8.66
N TYR A 153 -17.76 -9.55 -7.96
CA TYR A 153 -18.81 -9.19 -7.01
C TYR A 153 -20.18 -9.10 -7.69
N ARG A 154 -20.30 -8.33 -8.78
CA ARG A 154 -21.57 -8.10 -9.46
C ARG A 154 -22.16 -9.34 -10.12
N LYS A 155 -21.32 -10.25 -10.64
CA LYS A 155 -21.76 -11.41 -11.43
C LYS A 155 -21.78 -12.72 -10.64
N GLN A 156 -20.91 -12.85 -9.66
CA GLN A 156 -20.71 -14.09 -8.90
C GLN A 156 -21.01 -13.93 -7.41
N GLY A 157 -21.32 -12.72 -6.95
CA GLY A 157 -21.61 -12.44 -5.54
C GLY A 157 -20.40 -12.58 -4.61
N LEU A 158 -19.16 -12.62 -5.14
CA LEU A 158 -17.95 -12.69 -4.30
C LEU A 158 -17.66 -11.32 -3.69
N PRO A 159 -17.77 -11.14 -2.35
CA PRO A 159 -17.43 -9.89 -1.71
C PRO A 159 -15.94 -9.56 -1.91
N CYS A 160 -15.66 -8.39 -2.52
CA CYS A 160 -14.32 -7.94 -2.84
C CYS A 160 -14.07 -6.54 -2.29
N VAL A 161 -13.15 -6.37 -1.36
CA VAL A 161 -12.73 -5.06 -0.85
C VAL A 161 -11.36 -4.69 -1.41
N VAL A 162 -11.27 -3.51 -2.00
CA VAL A 162 -10.05 -3.01 -2.65
C VAL A 162 -9.38 -1.96 -1.78
N LEU A 163 -8.11 -2.17 -1.44
CA LEU A 163 -7.32 -1.27 -0.62
C LEU A 163 -6.23 -0.60 -1.47
N ARG A 164 -6.40 0.67 -1.81
CA ARG A 164 -5.41 1.50 -2.51
C ARG A 164 -4.40 2.01 -1.50
N THR A 165 -3.35 1.21 -1.26
CA THR A 165 -2.33 1.52 -0.27
C THR A 165 -1.36 2.58 -0.76
N SER A 166 -1.01 3.52 0.12
CA SER A 166 0.14 4.41 -0.07
C SER A 166 1.45 3.67 0.19
N ARG A 167 2.60 4.35 0.09
CA ARG A 167 3.91 3.76 0.32
C ARG A 167 4.07 3.29 1.77
N PHE A 168 4.50 2.03 1.97
CA PHE A 168 4.81 1.44 3.29
C PHE A 168 6.17 0.73 3.35
N PHE A 169 6.89 0.70 2.25
CA PHE A 169 8.18 -0.01 2.14
C PHE A 169 9.29 0.69 2.91
N PRO A 170 10.21 -0.08 3.54
CA PRO A 170 11.35 0.47 4.28
C PRO A 170 12.51 0.91 3.39
N GLU A 171 12.53 0.51 2.11
CA GLU A 171 13.59 0.85 1.16
C GLU A 171 13.69 2.37 0.96
N MET A 172 14.87 2.84 0.58
CA MET A 172 15.11 4.23 0.22
C MET A 172 14.23 4.69 -0.95
N ASP A 173 14.03 6.00 -1.06
CA ASP A 173 13.28 6.57 -2.18
C ASP A 173 13.98 6.25 -3.51
N ASP A 174 13.20 6.02 -4.56
CA ASP A 174 13.69 5.78 -5.92
C ASP A 174 14.17 7.06 -6.60
N ASP A 175 13.72 8.23 -6.17
CA ASP A 175 14.16 9.52 -6.67
C ASP A 175 15.53 9.91 -6.08
N ARG A 176 16.57 9.94 -6.91
CA ARG A 176 17.93 10.31 -6.51
C ARG A 176 17.98 11.72 -5.90
N ARG A 177 17.24 12.69 -6.42
CA ARG A 177 17.25 14.07 -5.92
C ARG A 177 16.74 14.12 -4.48
N LYS A 178 15.72 13.32 -4.17
CA LYS A 178 15.20 13.22 -2.81
C LYS A 178 16.21 12.57 -1.86
N ARG A 179 16.88 11.48 -2.29
CA ARG A 179 17.92 10.83 -1.48
C ARG A 179 19.11 11.75 -1.20
N GLU A 180 19.46 12.64 -2.12
CA GLU A 180 20.53 13.62 -1.96
C GLU A 180 20.10 14.82 -1.10
N ALA A 181 18.82 15.19 -1.13
CA ALA A 181 18.28 16.35 -0.42
C ALA A 181 17.89 16.07 1.02
N TYR A 182 17.50 14.84 1.35
CA TYR A 182 16.95 14.44 2.64
C TYR A 182 17.64 13.19 3.20
N ASP A 183 17.79 13.14 4.52
CA ASP A 183 18.01 11.90 5.22
C ASP A 183 16.84 10.93 4.98
N ASP A 184 17.11 9.62 4.88
CA ASP A 184 16.09 8.60 4.57
C ASP A 184 14.93 8.58 5.58
N MET A 185 15.26 8.69 6.88
CA MET A 185 14.25 8.73 7.92
C MET A 185 13.47 10.04 7.90
N ASN A 186 14.13 11.17 7.66
CA ASN A 186 13.49 12.47 7.49
C ASN A 186 12.46 12.44 6.37
N LEU A 187 12.82 11.88 5.21
CA LEU A 187 11.90 11.78 4.08
C LEU A 187 10.67 10.93 4.42
N LYS A 188 10.89 9.77 5.06
CA LYS A 188 9.80 8.87 5.46
C LYS A 188 8.85 9.49 6.47
N VAL A 189 9.38 10.25 7.44
CA VAL A 189 8.54 10.98 8.42
C VAL A 189 7.76 12.10 7.73
N ASN A 190 8.38 12.88 6.84
CA ASN A 190 7.66 13.88 6.05
C ASN A 190 6.51 13.27 5.23
N GLU A 191 6.73 12.10 4.64
CA GLU A 191 5.72 11.41 3.82
C GLU A 191 4.50 10.95 4.64
N LEU A 192 4.58 10.77 5.96
CA LEU A 192 3.42 10.45 6.81
C LEU A 192 2.34 11.54 6.77
N LEU A 193 2.70 12.77 6.44
CA LEU A 193 1.74 13.86 6.28
C LEU A 193 0.81 13.70 5.08
N PHE A 194 1.27 13.03 4.00
CA PHE A 194 0.58 13.10 2.71
C PHE A 194 0.60 11.84 1.84
N GLY A 195 1.48 10.86 2.08
CA GLY A 195 1.68 9.81 1.09
C GLY A 195 2.29 8.49 1.60
N ARG A 196 2.39 8.28 2.91
CA ARG A 196 2.93 7.06 3.53
C ARG A 196 1.96 6.47 4.55
N VAL A 197 2.14 5.19 4.86
CA VAL A 197 1.46 4.49 5.94
C VAL A 197 2.41 3.47 6.56
N ASP A 198 2.27 3.17 7.84
CA ASP A 198 3.03 2.09 8.48
C ASP A 198 2.49 0.71 8.09
N LEU A 199 3.38 -0.28 8.02
CA LEU A 199 3.01 -1.65 7.63
C LEU A 199 2.00 -2.30 8.59
N ALA A 200 2.08 -2.02 9.91
CA ALA A 200 1.11 -2.53 10.87
C ALA A 200 -0.29 -1.95 10.62
N ASP A 201 -0.38 -0.68 10.26
CA ASP A 201 -1.64 -0.03 9.90
C ASP A 201 -2.21 -0.59 8.59
N VAL A 202 -1.35 -0.91 7.61
CA VAL A 202 -1.80 -1.59 6.38
C VAL A 202 -2.37 -2.98 6.71
N VAL A 203 -1.71 -3.74 7.57
CA VAL A 203 -2.19 -5.07 8.00
C VAL A 203 -3.54 -4.96 8.71
N THR A 204 -3.70 -4.03 9.65
CA THR A 204 -4.99 -3.84 10.35
C THR A 204 -6.11 -3.44 9.39
N ALA A 205 -5.83 -2.60 8.39
CA ALA A 205 -6.79 -2.26 7.34
C ALA A 205 -7.24 -3.48 6.54
N HIS A 206 -6.31 -4.40 6.19
CA HIS A 206 -6.64 -5.64 5.48
C HIS A 206 -7.52 -6.58 6.32
N LEU A 207 -7.22 -6.75 7.60
CA LEU A 207 -8.03 -7.58 8.49
C LEU A 207 -9.45 -7.03 8.64
N LEU A 208 -9.59 -5.73 8.89
CA LEU A 208 -10.90 -5.07 8.99
C LEU A 208 -11.67 -5.09 7.66
N ALA A 209 -10.98 -4.95 6.52
CA ALA A 209 -11.58 -5.13 5.21
C ALA A 209 -12.15 -6.54 5.03
N ALA A 210 -11.43 -7.57 5.46
CA ALA A 210 -11.93 -8.94 5.42
C ALA A 210 -13.11 -9.16 6.36
N GLU A 211 -13.09 -8.61 7.57
CA GLU A 211 -14.18 -8.71 8.55
C GLU A 211 -15.48 -8.10 7.99
N ASN A 212 -15.38 -6.94 7.34
CA ASN A 212 -16.50 -6.17 6.83
C ASN A 212 -16.90 -6.51 5.38
N ALA A 213 -16.12 -7.35 4.67
CA ALA A 213 -16.29 -7.59 3.23
C ALA A 213 -17.70 -8.01 2.83
N VAL A 214 -18.35 -8.87 3.63
CA VAL A 214 -19.71 -9.36 3.33
C VAL A 214 -20.74 -8.24 3.42
N ALA A 215 -20.62 -7.35 4.40
CA ALA A 215 -21.53 -6.21 4.56
C ALA A 215 -21.29 -5.13 3.49
N ILE A 216 -20.03 -4.93 3.08
CA ILE A 216 -19.63 -3.94 2.07
C ILE A 216 -19.99 -4.43 0.67
N GLY A 217 -19.80 -5.71 0.38
CA GLY A 217 -19.91 -6.29 -0.95
C GLY A 217 -18.74 -5.91 -1.85
N PHE A 218 -18.71 -4.70 -2.39
CA PHE A 218 -17.60 -4.15 -3.17
C PHE A 218 -17.41 -2.66 -2.89
N ASP A 219 -16.20 -2.30 -2.50
CA ASP A 219 -15.79 -0.89 -2.43
C ASP A 219 -14.27 -0.72 -2.51
N ARG A 220 -13.82 0.56 -2.65
CA ARG A 220 -12.43 0.98 -2.72
C ARG A 220 -12.10 1.96 -1.61
N TYR A 221 -10.94 1.78 -0.98
CA TYR A 221 -10.48 2.61 0.13
C TYR A 221 -9.04 3.08 -0.09
N VAL A 222 -8.74 4.32 0.26
CA VAL A 222 -7.37 4.84 0.37
C VAL A 222 -6.83 4.48 1.75
N ILE A 223 -5.68 3.82 1.78
CA ILE A 223 -4.99 3.42 3.01
C ILE A 223 -3.68 4.20 3.11
N SER A 224 -3.68 5.22 3.95
CA SER A 224 -2.53 6.08 4.25
C SER A 224 -2.56 6.51 5.72
N ALA A 225 -1.46 7.01 6.26
CA ALA A 225 -1.46 7.66 7.56
C ALA A 225 -2.52 8.77 7.60
N THR A 226 -3.04 9.08 8.78
CA THR A 226 -4.03 10.15 8.91
C THR A 226 -3.34 11.50 8.75
N THR A 227 -3.74 12.23 7.72
CA THR A 227 -3.28 13.60 7.52
C THR A 227 -3.92 14.56 8.54
N PRO A 228 -3.18 15.56 9.06
CA PRO A 228 -3.76 16.61 9.90
C PRO A 228 -4.52 17.67 9.08
N PHE A 229 -4.30 17.72 7.77
CA PHE A 229 -4.79 18.78 6.90
C PHE A 229 -6.27 18.66 6.57
N SER A 230 -6.85 19.80 6.19
CA SER A 230 -8.19 19.93 5.61
C SER A 230 -8.11 20.36 4.13
N ARG A 231 -9.25 20.35 3.44
CA ARG A 231 -9.33 20.85 2.04
C ARG A 231 -8.97 22.32 1.91
N GLU A 232 -9.16 23.10 2.97
CA GLU A 232 -8.86 24.54 3.02
C GLU A 232 -7.34 24.80 3.00
N ASP A 233 -6.53 23.83 3.39
CA ASP A 233 -5.06 23.94 3.41
C ASP A 233 -4.43 23.73 2.03
N MET A 234 -5.16 23.16 1.06
CA MET A 234 -4.58 22.67 -0.19
C MET A 234 -3.86 23.76 -0.99
N GLN A 235 -4.39 24.98 -1.03
CA GLN A 235 -3.72 26.09 -1.70
C GLN A 235 -2.42 26.50 -0.98
N ALA A 236 -2.45 26.59 0.32
CA ALA A 236 -1.30 26.99 1.13
C ALA A 236 -0.19 25.92 1.10
N LEU A 237 -0.53 24.62 1.07
CA LEU A 237 0.44 23.52 0.96
C LEU A 237 1.26 23.57 -0.34
N GLN A 238 0.73 24.14 -1.41
CA GLN A 238 1.45 24.35 -2.68
C GLN A 238 2.43 25.51 -2.65
N HIS A 239 2.38 26.37 -1.63
CA HIS A 239 3.23 27.56 -1.53
C HIS A 239 4.20 27.53 -0.35
N ASP A 240 3.73 27.09 0.81
CA ASP A 240 4.51 27.06 2.05
C ASP A 240 3.97 25.96 2.99
N ALA A 241 4.34 24.72 2.68
CA ALA A 241 3.94 23.58 3.50
C ALA A 241 4.44 23.69 4.95
N PRO A 242 5.68 24.16 5.25
CA PRO A 242 6.14 24.37 6.62
C PRO A 242 5.24 25.30 7.43
N ALA A 243 4.77 26.42 6.85
CA ALA A 243 3.86 27.33 7.55
C ALA A 243 2.51 26.67 7.89
N VAL A 244 2.00 25.83 6.99
CA VAL A 244 0.78 25.06 7.25
C VAL A 244 1.01 24.04 8.37
N ILE A 245 2.09 23.27 8.32
CA ILE A 245 2.42 22.25 9.33
C ILE A 245 2.57 22.86 10.71
N ARG A 246 3.21 24.03 10.83
CA ARG A 246 3.37 24.76 12.09
C ARG A 246 2.05 25.05 12.78
N ARG A 247 0.96 25.23 12.04
CA ARG A 247 -0.38 25.45 12.64
C ARG A 247 -0.91 24.20 13.37
N TYR A 248 -0.57 23.02 12.87
CA TYR A 248 -1.00 21.74 13.45
C TYR A 248 -0.01 21.19 14.47
N PHE A 249 1.28 21.45 14.27
CA PHE A 249 2.39 20.98 15.11
C PHE A 249 3.33 22.12 15.49
N PRO A 250 2.91 23.03 16.39
CA PRO A 250 3.75 24.16 16.81
C PRO A 250 5.08 23.68 17.39
N GLY A 251 6.16 24.22 16.88
CA GLY A 251 7.50 23.92 17.38
C GLY A 251 8.17 22.67 16.81
N PHE A 252 7.58 22.00 15.81
CA PHE A 252 8.21 20.86 15.13
C PHE A 252 9.60 21.22 14.57
N GLU A 253 9.81 22.48 14.18
CA GLU A 253 11.08 22.96 13.63
C GLU A 253 12.22 22.78 14.63
N LYS A 254 12.00 22.99 15.94
CA LYS A 254 13.05 22.80 16.97
C LYS A 254 13.58 21.36 16.99
N LEU A 255 12.67 20.39 16.81
CA LEU A 255 13.04 19.00 16.71
C LEU A 255 13.80 18.72 15.41
N TYR A 256 13.33 19.27 14.29
CA TYR A 256 13.97 19.14 12.98
C TYR A 256 15.35 19.76 12.96
N ASP A 257 15.54 20.96 13.55
CA ASP A 257 16.85 21.61 13.68
C ASP A 257 17.82 20.75 14.51
N ARG A 258 17.36 20.17 15.62
CA ARG A 258 18.16 19.25 16.46
C ARG A 258 18.61 18.02 15.68
N LEU A 259 17.74 17.46 14.84
CA LEU A 259 18.00 16.29 13.99
C LEU A 259 18.71 16.63 12.67
N LYS A 260 18.89 17.92 12.35
CA LYS A 260 19.36 18.43 11.05
C LYS A 260 18.46 17.96 9.89
N TRP A 261 17.17 17.86 10.16
CA TRP A 261 16.15 17.46 9.20
C TRP A 261 15.55 18.67 8.50
N LYS A 262 14.91 18.42 7.36
CA LYS A 262 14.25 19.45 6.56
C LYS A 262 12.81 19.05 6.28
N MET A 263 11.91 20.02 6.33
CA MET A 263 10.55 19.84 5.81
C MET A 263 10.53 20.13 4.31
N GLN A 264 9.68 19.42 3.59
CA GLN A 264 9.45 19.70 2.17
C GLN A 264 8.80 21.08 2.02
N PRO A 265 9.28 21.93 1.09
CA PRO A 265 8.77 23.29 0.95
C PRO A 265 7.33 23.35 0.47
N VAL A 266 6.93 22.35 -0.36
CA VAL A 266 5.58 22.24 -0.92
C VAL A 266 5.08 20.80 -0.86
N MET A 267 3.74 20.63 -0.87
CA MET A 267 3.08 19.35 -1.00
C MET A 267 2.05 19.44 -2.12
N ASP A 268 2.16 18.57 -3.10
CA ASP A 268 1.33 18.56 -4.31
C ASP A 268 0.03 17.77 -4.14
N ARG A 269 -0.06 16.94 -3.11
CA ARG A 269 -1.24 16.11 -2.82
C ARG A 269 -1.31 15.69 -1.36
N VAL A 270 -2.50 15.31 -0.95
CA VAL A 270 -2.77 14.72 0.37
C VAL A 270 -3.76 13.57 0.21
N TYR A 271 -3.49 12.43 0.84
CA TYR A 271 -4.38 11.27 0.81
C TYR A 271 -5.39 11.32 1.95
N ASP A 272 -6.68 11.23 1.59
CA ASP A 272 -7.79 11.19 2.54
C ASP A 272 -8.18 9.74 2.86
N ASN A 273 -7.94 9.32 4.08
CA ASN A 273 -8.30 8.01 4.59
C ASN A 273 -9.65 7.98 5.33
N THR A 274 -10.40 9.09 5.33
CA THR A 274 -11.63 9.24 6.13
C THR A 274 -12.65 8.15 5.83
N LYS A 275 -12.81 7.74 4.57
CA LYS A 275 -13.74 6.67 4.19
C LYS A 275 -13.34 5.34 4.84
N ALA A 276 -12.06 4.97 4.79
CA ALA A 276 -11.56 3.74 5.40
C ALA A 276 -11.78 3.76 6.93
N ARG A 277 -11.49 4.87 7.57
CA ARG A 277 -11.71 5.03 9.01
C ARG A 277 -13.17 4.88 9.42
N LYS A 278 -14.09 5.48 8.66
CA LYS A 278 -15.53 5.45 8.97
C LYS A 278 -16.19 4.11 8.67
N GLU A 279 -15.93 3.53 7.50
CA GLU A 279 -16.66 2.37 7.00
C GLU A 279 -16.03 1.04 7.42
N LEU A 280 -14.69 0.96 7.57
CA LEU A 280 -14.01 -0.22 8.09
C LEU A 280 -13.85 -0.20 9.63
N GLY A 281 -14.09 0.96 10.29
CA GLY A 281 -13.73 1.15 11.69
C GLY A 281 -12.21 1.22 11.91
N TRP A 282 -11.44 1.46 10.85
CA TRP A 282 -9.99 1.48 10.88
C TRP A 282 -9.43 2.68 11.65
N LYS A 283 -8.45 2.41 12.51
CA LYS A 283 -7.78 3.43 13.34
C LYS A 283 -6.28 3.31 13.14
N PRO A 284 -5.70 3.96 12.11
CA PRO A 284 -4.25 3.96 11.93
C PRO A 284 -3.58 4.67 13.11
N GLU A 285 -2.46 4.10 13.57
CA GLU A 285 -1.76 4.59 14.76
C GLU A 285 -0.52 5.40 14.41
N TYR A 286 0.11 5.13 13.27
CA TYR A 286 1.41 5.67 12.90
C TYR A 286 1.23 6.85 11.94
N ASP A 287 1.00 8.03 12.50
CA ASP A 287 0.93 9.30 11.78
C ASP A 287 2.11 10.22 12.09
N PHE A 288 2.09 11.42 11.51
CA PHE A 288 3.17 12.39 11.70
C PHE A 288 3.28 12.88 13.16
N GLY A 289 2.16 13.08 13.85
CA GLY A 289 2.15 13.50 15.25
C GLY A 289 2.82 12.47 16.15
N ARG A 290 2.45 11.20 16.00
CA ARG A 290 3.10 10.08 16.71
C ARG A 290 4.60 9.98 16.38
N ALA A 291 4.97 10.23 15.12
CA ALA A 291 6.37 10.20 14.72
C ALA A 291 7.18 11.31 15.43
N LEU A 292 6.63 12.52 15.58
CA LEU A 292 7.27 13.59 16.35
C LEU A 292 7.44 13.21 17.83
N GLU A 293 6.41 12.67 18.46
CA GLU A 293 6.47 12.18 19.85
C GLU A 293 7.53 11.09 20.05
N ALA A 294 7.59 10.13 19.13
CA ALA A 294 8.58 9.07 19.14
C ALA A 294 10.01 9.63 19.05
N LEU A 295 10.25 10.57 18.13
CA LEU A 295 11.55 11.22 17.94
C LEU A 295 11.97 12.06 19.16
N GLU A 296 11.04 12.77 19.80
CA GLU A 296 11.31 13.50 21.03
C GLU A 296 11.76 12.59 22.17
N ASN A 297 11.17 11.39 22.25
CA ASN A 297 11.47 10.39 23.25
C ASN A 297 12.58 9.41 22.84
N ASN A 298 13.28 9.63 21.73
CA ASN A 298 14.28 8.72 21.15
C ASN A 298 13.75 7.29 20.94
N GLN A 299 12.50 7.16 20.54
CA GLN A 299 11.82 5.91 20.20
C GLN A 299 11.77 5.71 18.68
N ASP A 300 11.46 4.48 18.26
CA ASP A 300 11.28 4.18 16.85
C ASP A 300 9.97 4.79 16.32
N VAL A 301 10.03 5.39 15.15
CA VAL A 301 8.87 6.00 14.48
C VAL A 301 7.99 4.96 13.76
N PHE A 302 8.53 3.78 13.46
CA PHE A 302 7.82 2.71 12.79
C PHE A 302 7.47 1.57 13.74
N SER A 303 6.46 0.80 13.34
CA SER A 303 5.97 -0.33 14.13
C SER A 303 7.01 -1.43 14.29
N PRO A 304 6.94 -2.19 15.41
CA PRO A 304 7.75 -3.40 15.56
C PRO A 304 7.57 -4.39 14.40
N LEU A 305 6.37 -4.49 13.83
CA LEU A 305 6.10 -5.36 12.68
C LEU A 305 6.86 -4.91 11.43
N ALA A 306 6.90 -3.60 11.15
CA ALA A 306 7.68 -3.05 10.03
C ALA A 306 9.17 -3.37 10.19
N ARG A 307 9.70 -3.29 11.42
CA ARG A 307 11.10 -3.64 11.72
C ARG A 307 11.39 -5.15 11.60
N GLN A 308 10.46 -5.99 12.05
CA GLN A 308 10.60 -7.45 11.95
C GLN A 308 10.58 -7.93 10.49
N VAL A 309 9.73 -7.37 9.66
CA VAL A 309 9.66 -7.69 8.23
C VAL A 309 10.89 -7.16 7.50
N GLY A 310 11.32 -5.93 7.81
CA GLY A 310 12.51 -5.30 7.25
C GLY A 310 12.45 -5.13 5.73
N SER A 311 13.60 -4.86 5.13
CA SER A 311 13.75 -4.76 3.67
C SER A 311 13.76 -6.15 3.03
N LYS A 312 13.05 -6.29 1.89
CA LYS A 312 12.96 -7.54 1.13
C LYS A 312 13.79 -7.51 -0.17
N GLY A 313 14.10 -6.29 -0.65
CA GLY A 313 14.53 -6.12 -2.02
C GLY A 313 13.40 -6.43 -3.02
N TYR A 314 13.65 -6.16 -4.29
CA TYR A 314 12.66 -6.37 -5.36
C TYR A 314 13.24 -7.19 -6.51
N HIS A 315 14.57 -7.38 -6.51
CA HIS A 315 15.32 -8.03 -7.58
C HIS A 315 16.43 -8.90 -6.99
N SER A 316 16.82 -9.93 -7.73
CA SER A 316 18.00 -10.74 -7.41
C SER A 316 19.34 -10.03 -7.68
N THR A 317 19.30 -8.94 -8.48
CA THR A 317 20.48 -8.12 -8.82
C THR A 317 20.54 -6.87 -7.95
N VAL A 318 21.77 -6.48 -7.58
CA VAL A 318 22.06 -5.22 -6.90
C VAL A 318 22.29 -4.15 -7.95
N PHE A 319 21.63 -3.00 -7.82
CA PHE A 319 21.77 -1.86 -8.72
C PHE A 319 22.73 -0.83 -8.14
N THR A 320 23.52 -0.17 -8.99
CA THR A 320 24.52 0.83 -8.58
C THR A 320 23.92 2.21 -8.30
N GLU A 321 22.75 2.52 -8.87
CA GLU A 321 22.12 3.84 -8.80
C GLU A 321 20.77 3.82 -8.06
N GLY A 322 20.76 3.29 -6.84
CA GLY A 322 19.57 3.27 -5.99
C GLY A 322 18.94 1.89 -5.84
N PRO A 323 17.77 1.78 -5.20
CA PRO A 323 17.18 0.50 -4.85
C PRO A 323 16.71 -0.32 -6.06
N TYR A 324 16.42 0.33 -7.19
CA TYR A 324 16.03 -0.25 -8.48
C TYR A 324 16.08 0.83 -9.58
N PRO A 325 16.17 0.44 -10.88
CA PRO A 325 16.12 1.41 -11.97
C PRO A 325 14.72 2.04 -12.08
N VAL A 326 14.68 3.33 -12.40
CA VAL A 326 13.44 4.08 -12.60
C VAL A 326 13.32 4.57 -14.05
N GLU A 327 12.10 4.73 -14.54
CA GLU A 327 11.84 5.37 -15.83
C GLU A 327 12.37 6.81 -15.78
N LYS A 328 13.05 7.23 -16.86
CA LYS A 328 13.61 8.59 -17.02
C LYS A 328 12.55 9.59 -17.42
#